data_1fda4a0b06bbdb97ede006d6479b39f5
#
_entry.id   1fda4a0b06bbdb97ede006d6479b39f5
#
_cell.length_a   1.000
_cell.length_b   1.000
_cell.length_c   1.000
_cell.angle_alpha   90.00
_cell.angle_beta   90.00
_cell.angle_gamma   90.00
#
_symmetry.space_group_name_H-M   'P 1'
#
loop_
_entity.id
_entity.type
_entity.pdbx_description
1 polymer ?
#
loop_
_entity_poly.entity_id
_entity_poly.type
_entity_poly.pdbx_seq_one_letter_code
_entity_poly.pdbx_strand_id
1 'polypeptide(L)' 'MTKLKLTAIEDEKPIRLTVELPAKLHRDLVAYGRILGGDAPVEPIKLLVPMLERFIATDRGFKKAIRAH' A
#
# COMPACT_ATOMS: atom_id res chain seq x y z
N MET A 1 9.49 -28.03 10.89
CA MET A 1 9.71 -27.25 9.66
C MET A 1 8.46 -26.64 9.10
N THR A 2 7.46 -27.46 8.92
CA THR A 2 6.19 -27.00 8.39
C THR A 2 5.56 -25.92 9.26
N LYS A 3 5.71 -26.05 10.57
CA LYS A 3 5.17 -25.07 11.51
C LYS A 3 5.75 -23.68 11.30
N LEU A 4 7.02 -23.61 10.96
CA LEU A 4 7.66 -22.31 10.74
C LEU A 4 7.05 -21.61 9.54
N LYS A 5 6.76 -22.34 8.50
CA LYS A 5 6.14 -21.76 7.32
C LYS A 5 4.74 -21.22 7.63
N LEU A 6 4.00 -21.99 8.40
CA LEU A 6 2.65 -21.57 8.78
C LEU A 6 2.70 -20.31 9.63
N THR A 7 3.67 -20.24 10.54
CA THR A 7 3.83 -19.04 11.38
C THR A 7 4.13 -17.82 10.52
N ALA A 8 5.00 -17.98 9.54
CA ALA A 8 5.34 -16.87 8.65
C ALA A 8 4.13 -16.40 7.87
N ILE A 9 3.29 -17.35 7.43
CA ILE A 9 2.08 -17.01 6.70
C ILE A 9 1.12 -16.24 7.59
N GLU A 10 1.00 -16.64 8.84
CA GLU A 10 0.11 -15.96 9.78
C GLU A 10 0.58 -14.54 10.06
N ASP A 11 1.89 -14.32 10.08
CA ASP A 11 2.44 -12.99 10.31
C ASP A 11 2.14 -12.03 9.17
N GLU A 12 1.73 -12.55 8.03
CA GLU A 12 1.42 -11.73 6.87
C GLU A 12 -0.06 -11.43 6.73
N LYS A 13 -0.84 -11.72 7.76
CA LYS A 13 -2.26 -11.39 7.71
C LYS A 13 -2.45 -9.89 7.62
N PRO A 14 -3.42 -9.45 6.84
CA PRO A 14 -3.69 -8.02 6.71
C PRO A 14 -4.10 -7.39 8.04
N ILE A 15 -3.64 -6.20 8.26
CA ILE A 15 -4.03 -5.40 9.41
C ILE A 15 -4.94 -4.29 8.90
N ARG A 16 -6.11 -4.14 9.53
CA ARG A 16 -7.05 -3.12 9.10
C ARG A 16 -6.68 -1.77 9.69
N LEU A 17 -6.63 -0.77 8.83
CA LEU A 17 -6.38 0.59 9.24
C LEU A 17 -7.52 1.48 8.76
N THR A 18 -7.88 2.45 9.58
CA THR A 18 -8.86 3.46 9.19
C THR A 18 -8.17 4.81 9.21
N VAL A 19 -8.22 5.52 8.08
CA VAL A 19 -7.56 6.81 7.98
C VAL A 19 -8.48 7.80 7.32
N GLU A 20 -8.28 9.08 7.63
CA GLU A 20 -8.97 10.17 6.98
C GLU A 20 -8.02 10.81 6.00
N LEU A 21 -8.49 11.01 4.77
CA LEU A 21 -7.68 11.65 3.74
C LEU A 21 -8.11 13.10 3.55
N PRO A 22 -7.15 14.01 3.37
CA PRO A 22 -7.50 15.37 2.95
C PRO A 22 -8.35 15.32 1.69
N ALA A 23 -9.32 16.20 1.60
CA ALA A 23 -10.25 16.20 0.48
C ALA A 23 -9.54 16.29 -0.86
N LYS A 24 -8.50 17.12 -0.93
CA LYS A 24 -7.75 17.27 -2.18
C LYS A 24 -7.07 15.97 -2.57
N LEU A 25 -6.46 15.29 -1.62
CA LEU A 25 -5.78 14.03 -1.89
C LEU A 25 -6.78 12.99 -2.37
N HIS A 26 -7.93 12.94 -1.75
CA HIS A 26 -8.98 12.01 -2.17
C HIS A 26 -9.41 12.27 -3.60
N ARG A 27 -9.63 13.54 -3.96
CA ARG A 27 -9.99 13.89 -5.34
C ARG A 27 -8.91 13.49 -6.32
N ASP A 28 -7.65 13.70 -5.94
CA ASP A 28 -6.54 13.32 -6.82
C ASP A 28 -6.48 11.81 -7.03
N LEU A 29 -6.75 11.05 -5.98
CA LEU A 29 -6.78 9.59 -6.10
C LEU A 29 -7.92 9.11 -6.98
N VAL A 30 -9.08 9.75 -6.87
CA VAL A 30 -10.21 9.42 -7.74
C VAL A 30 -9.85 9.68 -9.19
N ALA A 31 -9.25 10.84 -9.46
CA ALA A 31 -8.84 11.18 -10.82
C ALA A 31 -7.79 10.19 -11.34
N TYR A 32 -6.85 9.84 -10.50
CA TYR A 32 -5.81 8.88 -10.87
C TYR A 32 -6.42 7.53 -11.22
N GLY A 33 -7.39 7.09 -10.43
CA GLY A 33 -8.05 5.82 -10.69
C GLY A 33 -8.83 5.78 -11.98
N ARG A 34 -9.41 6.92 -12.35
CA ARG A 34 -10.13 7.02 -13.63
C ARG A 34 -9.18 6.94 -14.80
N ILE A 35 -8.06 7.63 -14.71
CA ILE A 35 -7.07 7.60 -15.78
C ILE A 35 -6.49 6.21 -15.95
N LEU A 36 -6.16 5.59 -14.83
CA LEU A 36 -5.55 4.26 -14.85
C LEU A 36 -6.50 3.20 -15.34
N GLY A 37 -7.75 3.26 -14.90
CA GLY A 37 -8.72 2.21 -15.16
C GLY A 37 -9.46 2.32 -16.50
N GLY A 38 -9.38 3.46 -17.16
CA GLY A 38 -10.12 3.66 -18.41
C GLY A 38 -11.63 3.50 -18.22
N ASP A 39 -12.20 2.47 -18.83
CA ASP A 39 -13.63 2.22 -18.74
C ASP A 39 -14.09 1.74 -17.37
N ALA A 40 -13.17 1.19 -16.59
CA ALA A 40 -13.48 0.68 -15.26
C ALA A 40 -12.60 1.40 -14.24
N PRO A 41 -13.04 2.55 -13.71
CA PRO A 41 -12.24 3.31 -12.77
C PRO A 41 -11.82 2.49 -11.56
N VAL A 42 -10.56 2.67 -11.14
CA VAL A 42 -10.03 2.00 -9.97
C VAL A 42 -10.34 2.85 -8.73
N GLU A 43 -10.95 2.23 -7.73
CA GLU A 43 -11.31 2.95 -6.52
C GLU A 43 -10.06 3.38 -5.73
N PRO A 44 -10.11 4.54 -5.06
CA PRO A 44 -8.96 5.02 -4.28
C PRO A 44 -8.42 3.99 -3.31
N ILE A 45 -9.30 3.25 -2.65
CA ILE A 45 -8.85 2.25 -1.67
C ILE A 45 -7.98 1.17 -2.31
N LYS A 46 -8.24 0.83 -3.55
CA LYS A 46 -7.47 -0.17 -4.26
C LYS A 46 -6.14 0.36 -4.76
N LEU A 47 -6.00 1.68 -4.84
CA LEU A 47 -4.75 2.31 -5.23
C LEU A 47 -3.78 2.45 -4.07
N LEU A 48 -4.31 2.61 -2.86
CA LEU A 48 -3.48 2.92 -1.70
C LEU A 48 -2.40 1.89 -1.43
N VAL A 49 -2.77 0.61 -1.40
CA VAL A 49 -1.81 -0.42 -1.04
C VAL A 49 -0.64 -0.50 -2.03
N PRO A 50 -0.90 -0.64 -3.35
CA PRO A 50 0.23 -0.70 -4.28
C PRO A 50 1.05 0.59 -4.32
N MET A 51 0.41 1.75 -4.12
CA MET A 51 1.15 3.00 -4.08
C MET A 51 2.10 3.06 -2.88
N LEU A 52 1.60 2.66 -1.72
CA LEU A 52 2.43 2.64 -0.52
C LEU A 52 3.54 1.62 -0.62
N GLU A 53 3.24 0.44 -1.15
CA GLU A 53 4.26 -0.59 -1.35
C GLU A 53 5.38 -0.08 -2.24
N ARG A 54 5.01 0.58 -3.34
CA ARG A 54 6.00 1.11 -4.25
C ARG A 54 6.81 2.23 -3.62
N PHE A 55 6.15 3.12 -2.91
CA PHE A 55 6.83 4.23 -2.25
C PHE A 55 7.88 3.71 -1.28
N ILE A 56 7.50 2.77 -0.43
CA ILE A 56 8.41 2.22 0.56
C ILE A 56 9.54 1.44 -0.11
N ALA A 57 9.21 0.70 -1.16
CA ALA A 57 10.20 -0.11 -1.86
C ALA A 57 11.26 0.73 -2.55
N THR A 58 10.90 1.96 -2.97
CA THR A 58 11.84 2.83 -3.68
C THR A 58 12.44 3.92 -2.80
N ASP A 59 12.07 3.97 -1.53
CA ASP A 59 12.60 5.00 -0.62
C ASP A 59 13.95 4.55 -0.08
N ARG A 60 14.99 5.19 -0.57
CA ARG A 60 16.36 4.85 -0.18
C ARG A 60 16.64 5.17 1.27
N GLY A 61 16.08 6.25 1.77
CA GLY A 61 16.26 6.63 3.17
C GLY A 61 15.69 5.58 4.09
N PHE A 62 14.51 5.07 3.78
CA PHE A 62 13.87 4.04 4.58
C PHE A 62 14.68 2.75 4.56
N LYS A 63 15.13 2.33 3.38
CA LYS A 63 15.93 1.12 3.26
C LYS A 63 17.21 1.22 4.07
N LYS A 64 17.83 2.39 4.03
CA LYS A 64 19.07 2.62 4.77
C LYS A 64 18.81 2.57 6.27
N ALA A 65 17.75 3.20 6.72
CA ALA A 65 17.40 3.23 8.14
C ALA A 65 17.09 1.84 8.67
N ILE A 66 16.34 1.05 7.92
CA ILE A 66 16.00 -0.31 8.32
C ILE A 66 17.25 -1.18 8.41
N ARG A 67 18.16 -0.98 7.47
CA ARG A 67 19.40 -1.76 7.46
C ARG A 67 20.28 -1.43 8.65
N ALA A 68 20.20 -0.20 9.14
CA ALA A 68 20.98 0.24 10.29
C ALA A 68 20.43 -0.30 11.61
N HIS A 69 19.18 -0.71 11.62
CA HIS A 69 18.59 -1.31 12.79
C HIS A 69 18.90 -2.79 12.84
#